data_f81e820449e2364011eb90551349975b
#
_entry.id   f81e820449e2364011eb90551349975b
#
_cell.length_a   1.000
_cell.length_b   1.000
_cell.length_c   1.000
_cell.angle_alpha   90.00
_cell.angle_beta   90.00
_cell.angle_gamma   90.00
#
_symmetry.space_group_name_H-M   'P 1'
#
loop_
_entity.id
_entity.type
_entity.pdbx_description
1 polymer ?
#
loop_
_entity_poly.entity_id
_entity_poly.type
_entity_poly.pdbx_seq_one_letter_code
_entity_poly.pdbx_strand_id
1 'polypeptide(L)'
;IEAYNEALAIKPDNAEAYNNMGVTLADEGKLEEAFEVYHKSLTIKPDYAEATENSLILAVQLLPIIANYGYNFNNSETQLSSEVMLRPKYQVKKLIKTFLEANFTKAHSHNTNFNACDRKLLSRLKPKDRIFCNAYSSFIGNLLDATWDKEPAYENKVYHLGESHCLSYAHRNITIEDSNFRITPRITFGAKAFHFSRKKYDSFKAITKAHFVSLPKNSKVFLSYGEIDCRPNEGFISAATKLEKPLEELIDQTTEGYVQWFFDQNADQKHYLYFINVPAPVYNKGYSADLNSEVARTVALFNTALKKYSLQHSFDMVDVFKFTAGNEGFSNRLFHVDNIHLGAKALPEIEQQLS
;
A
#
# COMPACT_ATOMS: atom_id res chain seq x y z
N ILE A 1 14.93 -21.27 2.47
CA ILE A 1 15.25 -21.22 3.92
C ILE A 1 16.31 -22.26 4.27
N GLU A 2 16.20 -23.52 3.84
CA GLU A 2 17.17 -24.60 4.13
C GLU A 2 18.61 -24.20 3.80
N ALA A 3 18.86 -23.69 2.59
CA ALA A 3 20.19 -23.23 2.19
C ALA A 3 20.77 -22.13 3.11
N TYR A 4 19.92 -21.25 3.67
CA TYR A 4 20.38 -20.26 4.63
C TYR A 4 20.71 -20.91 5.98
N ASN A 5 19.95 -21.90 6.43
CA ASN A 5 20.26 -22.64 7.66
C ASN A 5 21.58 -23.40 7.52
N GLU A 6 21.86 -24.03 6.37
CA GLU A 6 23.16 -24.66 6.09
C GLU A 6 24.31 -23.66 6.10
N ALA A 7 24.13 -22.51 5.44
CA ALA A 7 25.14 -21.44 5.44
C ALA A 7 25.41 -20.91 6.86
N LEU A 8 24.38 -20.77 7.68
CA LEU A 8 24.49 -20.31 9.07
C LEU A 8 25.06 -21.38 10.01
N ALA A 9 24.89 -22.67 9.70
CA ALA A 9 25.56 -23.75 10.41
C ALA A 9 27.09 -23.72 10.20
N ILE A 10 27.55 -23.31 9.01
CA ILE A 10 28.97 -23.14 8.69
C ILE A 10 29.51 -21.83 9.23
N LYS A 11 28.75 -20.74 9.11
CA LYS A 11 29.13 -19.39 9.55
C LYS A 11 28.00 -18.72 10.33
N PRO A 12 27.90 -18.93 11.67
CA PRO A 12 26.80 -18.41 12.51
C PRO A 12 26.73 -16.86 12.60
N ASP A 13 27.81 -16.15 12.28
CA ASP A 13 27.93 -14.69 12.32
C ASP A 13 27.73 -14.04 10.93
N ASN A 14 27.05 -14.71 10.01
CA ASN A 14 26.79 -14.19 8.67
C ASN A 14 25.53 -13.29 8.65
N ALA A 15 25.74 -11.98 8.84
CA ALA A 15 24.66 -10.98 8.82
C ALA A 15 23.89 -10.95 7.49
N GLU A 16 24.55 -11.19 6.36
CA GLU A 16 23.93 -11.21 5.05
C GLU A 16 22.98 -12.40 4.88
N ALA A 17 23.38 -13.58 5.36
CA ALA A 17 22.54 -14.77 5.34
C ALA A 17 21.27 -14.57 6.17
N TYR A 18 21.37 -13.98 7.36
CA TYR A 18 20.21 -13.63 8.18
C TYR A 18 19.30 -12.60 7.50
N ASN A 19 19.86 -11.57 6.88
CA ASN A 19 19.05 -10.58 6.12
C ASN A 19 18.28 -11.24 4.97
N ASN A 20 18.94 -12.08 4.16
CA ASN A 20 18.32 -12.73 3.02
C ASN A 20 17.28 -13.77 3.44
N MET A 21 17.52 -14.47 4.54
CA MET A 21 16.53 -15.34 5.18
C MET A 21 15.30 -14.55 5.64
N GLY A 22 15.49 -13.35 6.22
CA GLY A 22 14.40 -12.46 6.61
C GLY A 22 13.53 -12.00 5.45
N VAL A 23 14.14 -11.67 4.30
CA VAL A 23 13.39 -11.35 3.08
C VAL A 23 12.53 -12.54 2.65
N THR A 24 13.11 -13.75 2.63
CA THR A 24 12.40 -14.98 2.23
C THR A 24 11.24 -15.31 3.17
N LEU A 25 11.45 -15.19 4.49
CA LEU A 25 10.42 -15.41 5.50
C LEU A 25 9.28 -14.38 5.38
N ALA A 26 9.62 -13.11 5.17
CA ALA A 26 8.63 -12.08 4.92
C ALA A 26 7.81 -12.38 3.67
N ASP A 27 8.43 -12.80 2.55
CA ASP A 27 7.74 -13.15 1.30
C ASP A 27 6.80 -14.38 1.47
N GLU A 28 7.13 -15.29 2.39
CA GLU A 28 6.27 -16.43 2.78
C GLU A 28 5.17 -16.03 3.78
N GLY A 29 5.12 -14.79 4.24
CA GLY A 29 4.17 -14.29 5.21
C GLY A 29 4.48 -14.67 6.67
N LYS A 30 5.67 -15.18 6.96
CA LYS A 30 6.19 -15.53 8.29
C LYS A 30 6.80 -14.28 8.95
N LEU A 31 5.92 -13.34 9.35
CA LEU A 31 6.33 -11.98 9.70
C LEU A 31 7.14 -11.91 11.02
N GLU A 32 6.76 -12.71 12.04
CA GLU A 32 7.49 -12.79 13.31
C GLU A 32 8.91 -13.32 13.10
N GLU A 33 9.02 -14.45 12.42
CA GLU A 33 10.31 -15.08 12.10
C GLU A 33 11.21 -14.13 11.28
N ALA A 34 10.60 -13.38 10.35
CA ALA A 34 11.34 -12.38 9.56
C ALA A 34 11.94 -11.28 10.45
N PHE A 35 11.19 -10.75 11.43
CA PHE A 35 11.72 -9.77 12.38
C PHE A 35 12.84 -10.34 13.25
N GLU A 36 12.69 -11.57 13.73
CA GLU A 36 13.73 -12.23 14.55
C GLU A 36 15.06 -12.32 13.79
N VAL A 37 15.05 -12.76 12.54
CA VAL A 37 16.29 -12.90 11.76
C VAL A 37 16.84 -11.56 11.29
N TYR A 38 16.01 -10.55 11.01
CA TYR A 38 16.50 -9.19 10.78
C TYR A 38 17.18 -8.63 12.03
N HIS A 39 16.64 -8.87 13.21
CA HIS A 39 17.25 -8.46 14.48
C HIS A 39 18.61 -9.15 14.68
N LYS A 40 18.73 -10.46 14.40
CA LYS A 40 20.00 -11.19 14.43
C LYS A 40 21.01 -10.58 13.45
N SER A 41 20.59 -10.28 12.21
CA SER A 41 21.45 -9.61 11.22
C SER A 41 22.01 -8.28 11.74
N LEU A 42 21.14 -7.43 12.34
CA LEU A 42 21.53 -6.13 12.89
C LEU A 42 22.31 -6.22 14.21
N THR A 43 22.14 -7.29 14.99
CA THR A 43 22.98 -7.55 16.16
C THR A 43 24.42 -7.87 15.76
N ILE A 44 24.60 -8.64 14.68
CA ILE A 44 25.93 -8.98 14.14
C ILE A 44 26.56 -7.76 13.45
N LYS A 45 25.78 -7.01 12.67
CA LYS A 45 26.24 -5.84 11.94
C LYS A 45 25.25 -4.67 12.10
N PRO A 46 25.41 -3.83 13.14
CA PRO A 46 24.44 -2.77 13.48
C PRO A 46 24.20 -1.72 12.39
N ASP A 47 25.22 -1.44 11.55
CA ASP A 47 25.15 -0.49 10.44
C ASP A 47 24.84 -1.15 9.08
N TYR A 48 24.29 -2.39 9.09
CA TYR A 48 23.94 -3.08 7.85
C TYR A 48 22.71 -2.46 7.19
N ALA A 49 22.94 -1.59 6.23
CA ALA A 49 21.93 -0.76 5.61
C ALA A 49 20.78 -1.56 4.96
N GLU A 50 21.08 -2.68 4.28
CA GLU A 50 20.07 -3.52 3.65
C GLU A 50 19.13 -4.15 4.68
N ALA A 51 19.66 -4.68 5.78
CA ALA A 51 18.84 -5.26 6.84
C ALA A 51 17.99 -4.18 7.54
N THR A 52 18.56 -2.99 7.77
CA THR A 52 17.82 -1.83 8.29
C THR A 52 16.68 -1.44 7.34
N GLU A 53 16.95 -1.35 6.05
CA GLU A 53 15.94 -0.97 5.06
C GLU A 53 14.84 -2.02 4.92
N ASN A 54 15.17 -3.31 4.96
CA ASN A 54 14.22 -4.42 4.84
C ASN A 54 13.34 -4.55 6.09
N SER A 55 13.92 -4.49 7.28
CA SER A 55 13.16 -4.50 8.53
C SER A 55 12.27 -3.26 8.67
N LEU A 56 12.77 -2.08 8.27
CA LEU A 56 12.01 -0.83 8.34
C LEU A 56 10.79 -0.84 7.43
N ILE A 57 10.88 -1.36 6.18
CA ILE A 57 9.71 -1.39 5.28
C ILE A 57 8.63 -2.33 5.80
N LEU A 58 9.00 -3.46 6.40
CA LEU A 58 8.07 -4.37 7.03
C LEU A 58 7.44 -3.73 8.28
N ALA A 59 8.26 -3.10 9.12
CA ALA A 59 7.81 -2.41 10.32
C ALA A 59 6.87 -1.24 10.03
N VAL A 60 7.11 -0.48 8.94
CA VAL A 60 6.24 0.63 8.51
C VAL A 60 4.87 0.12 8.10
N GLN A 61 4.79 -1.01 7.39
CA GLN A 61 3.51 -1.61 7.04
C GLN A 61 2.73 -2.08 8.27
N LEU A 62 3.40 -2.61 9.27
CA LEU A 62 2.78 -3.13 10.49
C LEU A 62 2.72 -2.09 11.63
N LEU A 63 2.98 -0.82 11.34
CA LEU A 63 3.14 0.26 12.33
C LEU A 63 2.11 0.23 13.48
N PRO A 64 0.80 0.06 13.23
CA PRO A 64 -0.20 0.08 14.30
C PRO A 64 -0.18 -1.12 15.25
N ILE A 65 0.47 -2.21 14.82
CA ILE A 65 0.50 -3.50 15.53
C ILE A 65 1.91 -4.01 15.74
N ILE A 66 2.91 -3.22 15.38
CA ILE A 66 4.32 -3.61 15.36
C ILE A 66 4.84 -4.07 16.73
N ALA A 67 4.27 -3.55 17.83
CA ALA A 67 4.63 -3.98 19.17
C ALA A 67 4.35 -5.47 19.41
N ASN A 68 3.33 -6.03 18.73
CA ASN A 68 2.99 -7.46 18.82
C ASN A 68 4.10 -8.35 18.23
N TYR A 69 4.97 -7.78 17.40
CA TYR A 69 6.10 -8.46 16.76
C TYR A 69 7.44 -8.18 17.45
N GLY A 70 7.42 -7.57 18.63
CA GLY A 70 8.63 -7.28 19.43
C GLY A 70 9.56 -6.22 18.80
N TYR A 71 9.14 -5.54 17.72
CA TYR A 71 9.99 -4.53 17.08
C TYR A 71 9.88 -3.18 17.77
N ASN A 72 11.05 -2.56 18.02
CA ASN A 72 11.14 -1.23 18.61
C ASN A 72 11.96 -0.30 17.71
N PHE A 73 11.29 0.70 17.09
CA PHE A 73 11.94 1.68 16.23
C PHE A 73 13.08 2.45 16.93
N ASN A 74 12.94 2.77 18.22
CA ASN A 74 13.94 3.56 18.93
C ASN A 74 15.25 2.78 19.09
N ASN A 75 15.18 1.48 19.36
CA ASN A 75 16.36 0.64 19.50
C ASN A 75 17.09 0.42 18.18
N SER A 76 16.36 0.37 17.05
CA SER A 76 16.94 0.15 15.74
C SER A 76 17.59 1.39 15.12
N GLU A 77 17.26 2.59 15.62
CA GLU A 77 17.77 3.86 15.07
C GLU A 77 18.99 4.41 15.82
N THR A 78 19.17 4.08 17.11
CA THR A 78 20.25 4.61 17.94
C THR A 78 21.65 4.16 17.51
N GLN A 79 21.76 3.10 16.72
CA GLN A 79 23.02 2.51 16.27
C GLN A 79 23.33 2.80 14.79
N LEU A 80 22.46 3.55 14.08
CA LEU A 80 22.67 3.82 12.66
C LEU A 80 23.71 4.91 12.43
N SER A 81 24.62 4.67 11.48
CA SER A 81 25.55 5.69 11.01
C SER A 81 24.81 6.81 10.27
N SER A 82 25.40 8.02 10.27
CA SER A 82 24.87 9.15 9.49
C SER A 82 24.78 8.83 7.99
N GLU A 83 25.66 7.97 7.47
CA GLU A 83 25.64 7.53 6.08
C GLU A 83 24.36 6.74 5.75
N VAL A 84 23.95 5.80 6.61
CA VAL A 84 22.69 5.04 6.44
C VAL A 84 21.49 5.97 6.51
N MET A 85 21.47 6.92 7.45
CA MET A 85 20.38 7.87 7.61
C MET A 85 20.18 8.79 6.40
N LEU A 86 21.25 9.09 5.65
CA LEU A 86 21.19 9.92 4.44
C LEU A 86 20.81 9.13 3.18
N ARG A 87 20.68 7.81 3.23
CA ARG A 87 20.29 7.01 2.06
C ARG A 87 18.88 7.32 1.61
N PRO A 88 18.60 7.47 0.29
CA PRO A 88 17.29 7.83 -0.23
C PRO A 88 16.18 6.87 0.22
N LYS A 89 16.43 5.56 0.22
CA LYS A 89 15.45 4.55 0.67
C LYS A 89 15.09 4.72 2.14
N TYR A 90 16.06 5.02 2.99
CA TYR A 90 15.81 5.26 4.40
C TYR A 90 14.94 6.51 4.60
N GLN A 91 15.27 7.62 3.95
CA GLN A 91 14.51 8.87 4.07
C GLN A 91 13.06 8.70 3.62
N VAL A 92 12.80 8.01 2.51
CA VAL A 92 11.43 7.77 2.04
C VAL A 92 10.65 6.85 2.99
N LYS A 93 11.27 5.82 3.55
CA LYS A 93 10.61 4.97 4.55
C LYS A 93 10.28 5.71 5.83
N LYS A 94 11.16 6.62 6.27
CA LYS A 94 10.90 7.52 7.40
C LYS A 94 9.80 8.54 7.08
N LEU A 95 9.77 9.07 5.86
CA LEU A 95 8.68 9.92 5.37
C LEU A 95 7.34 9.20 5.49
N ILE A 96 7.24 7.97 4.94
CA ILE A 96 6.01 7.18 5.00
C ILE A 96 5.63 6.89 6.45
N LYS A 97 6.59 6.44 7.29
CA LYS A 97 6.36 6.19 8.72
C LYS A 97 5.76 7.40 9.42
N THR A 98 6.43 8.55 9.31
CA THR A 98 5.99 9.77 10.01
C THR A 98 4.66 10.31 9.47
N PHE A 99 4.38 10.10 8.18
CA PHE A 99 3.07 10.41 7.60
C PHE A 99 1.97 9.50 8.18
N LEU A 100 2.21 8.18 8.27
CA LEU A 100 1.28 7.24 8.88
C LEU A 100 1.01 7.52 10.37
N GLU A 101 1.97 8.10 11.07
CA GLU A 101 1.86 8.54 12.47
C GLU A 101 1.19 9.92 12.63
N ALA A 102 0.74 10.53 11.53
CA ALA A 102 0.23 11.90 11.50
C ALA A 102 1.26 12.95 12.02
N ASN A 103 2.55 12.64 11.97
CA ASN A 103 3.61 13.59 12.33
C ASN A 103 4.07 14.35 11.09
N PHE A 104 3.24 15.29 10.64
CA PHE A 104 3.44 16.01 9.38
C PHE A 104 4.71 16.87 9.37
N THR A 105 5.10 17.46 10.50
CA THR A 105 6.35 18.23 10.61
C THR A 105 7.57 17.37 10.30
N LYS A 106 7.66 16.18 10.89
CA LYS A 106 8.74 15.24 10.58
C LYS A 106 8.63 14.68 9.16
N ALA A 107 7.41 14.43 8.67
CA ALA A 107 7.20 13.99 7.30
C ALA A 107 7.71 15.03 6.29
N HIS A 108 7.40 16.31 6.47
CA HIS A 108 7.97 17.39 5.65
C HIS A 108 9.50 17.42 5.68
N SER A 109 10.09 17.30 6.88
CA SER A 109 11.55 17.25 7.02
C SER A 109 12.18 16.08 6.25
N HIS A 110 11.61 14.88 6.34
CA HIS A 110 12.11 13.71 5.58
C HIS A 110 11.92 13.87 4.08
N ASN A 111 10.82 14.49 3.63
CA ASN A 111 10.61 14.76 2.20
C ASN A 111 11.62 15.79 1.67
N THR A 112 11.89 16.85 2.44
CA THR A 112 12.92 17.85 2.11
C THR A 112 14.31 17.19 2.03
N ASN A 113 14.66 16.35 2.99
CA ASN A 113 15.94 15.64 3.01
C ASN A 113 16.08 14.69 1.81
N PHE A 114 15.01 13.97 1.44
CA PHE A 114 15.01 13.13 0.24
C PHE A 114 15.21 13.97 -1.03
N ASN A 115 14.50 15.08 -1.18
CA ASN A 115 14.59 15.95 -2.35
C ASN A 115 15.97 16.64 -2.46
N ALA A 116 16.67 16.83 -1.34
CA ALA A 116 18.03 17.33 -1.28
C ALA A 116 19.10 16.24 -1.45
N CYS A 117 18.74 14.96 -1.53
CA CYS A 117 19.68 13.87 -1.72
C CYS A 117 20.48 14.02 -3.02
N ASP A 118 21.78 13.65 -2.96
CA ASP A 118 22.63 13.60 -4.14
C ASP A 118 22.01 12.68 -5.22
N ARG A 119 21.78 13.23 -6.40
CA ARG A 119 21.26 12.48 -7.58
C ARG A 119 22.10 11.25 -7.93
N LYS A 120 23.40 11.26 -7.59
CA LYS A 120 24.28 10.09 -7.77
C LYS A 120 23.87 8.93 -6.86
N LEU A 121 23.40 9.21 -5.63
CA LEU A 121 22.86 8.17 -4.73
C LEU A 121 21.57 7.57 -5.29
N LEU A 122 20.67 8.40 -5.80
CA LEU A 122 19.45 7.93 -6.46
C LEU A 122 19.73 7.09 -7.72
N SER A 123 20.72 7.47 -8.54
CA SER A 123 21.06 6.73 -9.76
C SER A 123 21.65 5.34 -9.48
N ARG A 124 22.25 5.13 -8.29
CA ARG A 124 22.80 3.82 -7.88
C ARG A 124 21.72 2.84 -7.38
N LEU A 125 20.51 3.32 -7.11
CA LEU A 125 19.41 2.44 -6.71
C LEU A 125 18.98 1.55 -7.87
N LYS A 126 18.55 0.32 -7.55
CA LYS A 126 17.86 -0.54 -8.52
C LYS A 126 16.64 0.21 -9.09
N PRO A 127 16.28 0.00 -10.36
CA PRO A 127 15.18 0.72 -11.01
C PRO A 127 13.88 0.72 -10.20
N LYS A 128 13.48 -0.42 -9.63
CA LYS A 128 12.28 -0.54 -8.78
C LYS A 128 12.36 0.32 -7.53
N ASP A 129 13.49 0.32 -6.83
CA ASP A 129 13.70 1.12 -5.61
C ASP A 129 13.65 2.62 -5.92
N ARG A 130 14.22 3.03 -7.05
CA ARG A 130 14.20 4.43 -7.49
C ARG A 130 12.78 4.89 -7.83
N ILE A 131 12.00 4.05 -8.54
CA ILE A 131 10.60 4.32 -8.84
C ILE A 131 9.81 4.45 -7.54
N PHE A 132 9.96 3.51 -6.61
CA PHE A 132 9.32 3.53 -5.30
C PHE A 132 9.63 4.83 -4.54
N CYS A 133 10.91 5.20 -4.42
CA CYS A 133 11.32 6.39 -3.68
C CYS A 133 10.72 7.67 -4.29
N ASN A 134 10.82 7.83 -5.61
CA ASN A 134 10.31 9.02 -6.28
C ASN A 134 8.77 9.10 -6.19
N ALA A 135 8.07 7.98 -6.41
CA ALA A 135 6.62 7.94 -6.36
C ALA A 135 6.07 8.32 -4.97
N TYR A 136 6.57 7.70 -3.90
CA TYR A 136 6.09 8.00 -2.55
C TYR A 136 6.51 9.38 -2.05
N SER A 137 7.71 9.86 -2.38
CA SER A 137 8.13 11.24 -2.04
C SER A 137 7.25 12.29 -2.72
N SER A 138 6.98 12.12 -4.02
CA SER A 138 6.11 13.03 -4.78
C SER A 138 4.67 12.98 -4.28
N PHE A 139 4.11 11.78 -4.13
CA PHE A 139 2.72 11.60 -3.69
C PHE A 139 2.48 12.14 -2.29
N ILE A 140 3.29 11.74 -1.30
CA ILE A 140 3.14 12.23 0.08
C ILE A 140 3.45 13.73 0.14
N GLY A 141 4.43 14.22 -0.64
CA GLY A 141 4.70 15.65 -0.78
C GLY A 141 3.44 16.42 -1.20
N ASN A 142 2.75 15.99 -2.25
CA ASN A 142 1.50 16.60 -2.71
C ASN A 142 0.39 16.54 -1.64
N LEU A 143 0.33 15.46 -0.84
CA LEU A 143 -0.62 15.37 0.27
C LEU A 143 -0.28 16.32 1.42
N LEU A 144 1.01 16.51 1.71
CA LEU A 144 1.48 17.43 2.76
C LEU A 144 1.28 18.90 2.38
N ASP A 145 1.40 19.25 1.09
CA ASP A 145 1.20 20.60 0.58
C ASP A 145 -0.29 21.01 0.51
N ALA A 146 -1.19 20.02 0.56
CA ALA A 146 -2.61 20.28 0.63
C ALA A 146 -2.97 20.94 1.98
N THR A 147 -3.91 21.90 1.96
CA THR A 147 -4.42 22.51 3.20
C THR A 147 -5.01 21.42 4.10
N TRP A 148 -4.47 21.31 5.30
CA TRP A 148 -5.03 20.46 6.34
C TRP A 148 -6.12 21.22 7.07
N ASP A 149 -7.27 20.58 7.25
CA ASP A 149 -8.37 21.17 7.99
C ASP A 149 -7.90 21.48 9.41
N LYS A 150 -8.22 22.69 9.88
CA LYS A 150 -7.96 23.11 11.25
C LYS A 150 -8.95 22.48 12.24
N GLU A 151 -9.91 21.68 11.73
CA GLU A 151 -10.87 21.01 12.56
C GLU A 151 -10.22 19.93 13.43
N PRO A 152 -10.67 19.79 14.68
CA PRO A 152 -10.18 18.73 15.56
C PRO A 152 -10.44 17.36 14.92
N ALA A 153 -9.50 16.45 15.12
CA ALA A 153 -9.66 15.09 14.65
C ALA A 153 -10.83 14.40 15.34
N TYR A 154 -11.71 13.76 14.60
CA TYR A 154 -12.77 12.94 15.17
C TYR A 154 -12.19 11.73 15.90
N GLU A 155 -12.83 11.33 17.01
CA GLU A 155 -12.36 10.20 17.84
C GLU A 155 -12.65 8.85 17.19
N ASN A 156 -13.85 8.71 16.56
CA ASN A 156 -14.20 7.48 15.85
C ASN A 156 -13.31 7.31 14.61
N LYS A 157 -13.02 6.06 14.28
CA LYS A 157 -12.13 5.72 13.17
C LYS A 157 -12.84 4.88 12.12
N VAL A 158 -12.65 5.24 10.86
CA VAL A 158 -12.84 4.35 9.73
C VAL A 158 -11.45 3.95 9.23
N TYR A 159 -11.22 2.65 9.03
CA TYR A 159 -9.91 2.15 8.62
C TYR A 159 -9.87 2.00 7.11
N HIS A 160 -8.78 2.44 6.48
CA HIS A 160 -8.60 2.32 5.05
C HIS A 160 -7.45 1.38 4.74
N LEU A 161 -7.78 0.14 4.36
CA LEU A 161 -6.81 -0.88 3.95
C LEU A 161 -6.61 -0.79 2.44
N GLY A 162 -5.36 -0.77 2.02
CA GLY A 162 -5.05 -0.68 0.60
C GLY A 162 -3.55 -0.70 0.31
N GLU A 163 -3.21 -0.56 -0.96
CA GLU A 163 -1.89 -0.15 -1.39
C GLU A 163 -1.74 1.39 -1.23
N SER A 164 -0.98 2.09 -2.06
CA SER A 164 -0.76 3.53 -1.91
C SER A 164 -2.05 4.38 -1.87
N HIS A 165 -3.15 3.91 -2.49
CA HIS A 165 -4.43 4.63 -2.50
C HIS A 165 -5.04 4.80 -1.11
N CYS A 166 -4.72 3.95 -0.14
CA CYS A 166 -5.20 4.12 1.24
C CYS A 166 -4.64 5.39 1.93
N LEU A 167 -3.59 6.00 1.35
CA LEU A 167 -3.02 7.25 1.85
C LEU A 167 -3.74 8.49 1.30
N SER A 168 -4.52 8.37 0.23
CA SER A 168 -5.20 9.50 -0.46
C SER A 168 -6.03 10.37 0.47
N TYR A 169 -6.66 9.76 1.46
CA TYR A 169 -7.53 10.41 2.43
C TYR A 169 -7.04 10.27 3.88
N ALA A 170 -5.81 9.80 4.05
CA ALA A 170 -5.25 9.52 5.37
C ALA A 170 -5.34 10.73 6.31
N HIS A 171 -5.77 10.49 7.53
CA HIS A 171 -5.89 11.48 8.60
C HIS A 171 -6.91 12.60 8.34
N ARG A 172 -7.79 12.47 7.33
CA ARG A 172 -8.91 13.40 7.09
C ARG A 172 -10.15 12.94 7.86
N ASN A 173 -10.97 13.90 8.21
CA ASN A 173 -12.30 13.67 8.74
C ASN A 173 -13.26 13.29 7.61
N ILE A 174 -14.26 12.45 7.90
CA ILE A 174 -15.29 12.02 6.96
C ILE A 174 -16.59 11.73 7.73
N THR A 175 -17.73 11.99 7.10
CA THR A 175 -19.04 11.63 7.62
C THR A 175 -19.56 10.39 6.90
N ILE A 176 -20.06 9.41 7.65
CA ILE A 176 -20.65 8.18 7.14
C ILE A 176 -21.95 7.94 7.92
N GLU A 177 -23.11 7.87 7.23
CA GLU A 177 -24.42 7.66 7.89
C GLU A 177 -24.64 8.60 9.08
N ASP A 178 -24.47 9.92 8.86
CA ASP A 178 -24.59 10.99 9.88
C ASP A 178 -23.61 10.89 11.06
N SER A 179 -22.65 9.99 11.02
CA SER A 179 -21.63 9.82 12.05
C SER A 179 -20.25 10.27 11.57
N ASN A 180 -19.50 10.89 12.46
CA ASN A 180 -18.22 11.49 12.17
C ASN A 180 -17.06 10.52 12.47
N PHE A 181 -16.15 10.35 11.50
CA PHE A 181 -14.99 9.46 11.57
C PHE A 181 -13.72 10.14 11.10
N ARG A 182 -12.57 9.65 11.58
CA ARG A 182 -11.25 9.96 11.03
C ARG A 182 -10.71 8.78 10.24
N ILE A 183 -10.27 9.01 9.02
CA ILE A 183 -9.70 7.98 8.15
C ILE A 183 -8.30 7.59 8.65
N THR A 184 -8.13 6.31 8.96
CA THR A 184 -6.90 5.74 9.51
C THR A 184 -6.31 4.72 8.53
N PRO A 185 -5.20 5.03 7.85
CA PRO A 185 -4.64 4.18 6.81
C PRO A 185 -3.99 2.91 7.38
N ARG A 186 -4.03 1.84 6.58
CA ARG A 186 -3.40 0.54 6.81
C ARG A 186 -2.81 0.07 5.49
N ILE A 187 -1.53 0.37 5.26
CA ILE A 187 -0.90 0.16 3.97
C ILE A 187 -0.31 -1.25 3.84
N THR A 188 -0.52 -1.87 2.65
CA THR A 188 0.19 -3.06 2.19
C THR A 188 0.85 -2.73 0.85
N PHE A 189 2.15 -2.41 0.87
CA PHE A 189 2.86 -1.92 -0.32
C PHE A 189 2.80 -2.90 -1.49
N GLY A 190 2.34 -2.40 -2.65
CA GLY A 190 2.30 -3.17 -3.89
C GLY A 190 1.30 -4.33 -3.90
N ALA A 191 0.39 -4.39 -2.93
CA ALA A 191 -0.66 -5.38 -2.93
C ALA A 191 -1.60 -5.17 -4.11
N LYS A 192 -1.96 -6.26 -4.77
CA LYS A 192 -2.89 -6.33 -5.90
C LYS A 192 -4.11 -7.12 -5.50
N ALA A 193 -5.25 -6.87 -6.14
CA ALA A 193 -6.43 -7.74 -6.04
C ALA A 193 -6.07 -9.20 -6.36
N PHE A 194 -5.19 -9.41 -7.35
CA PHE A 194 -4.63 -10.71 -7.72
C PHE A 194 -4.00 -11.48 -6.55
N HIS A 195 -3.31 -10.82 -5.61
CA HIS A 195 -2.68 -11.51 -4.48
C HIS A 195 -3.73 -12.17 -3.58
N PHE A 196 -4.89 -11.56 -3.43
CA PHE A 196 -5.98 -12.11 -2.62
C PHE A 196 -6.76 -13.23 -3.31
N SER A 197 -6.85 -13.21 -4.65
CA SER A 197 -7.60 -14.21 -5.42
C SER A 197 -6.90 -15.57 -5.49
N ARG A 198 -5.58 -15.64 -5.39
CA ARG A 198 -4.83 -16.90 -5.54
C ARG A 198 -4.77 -17.71 -4.24
N LYS A 199 -4.56 -19.03 -4.35
CA LYS A 199 -4.46 -19.92 -3.18
C LYS A 199 -3.20 -19.70 -2.34
N LYS A 200 -2.10 -19.24 -2.96
CA LYS A 200 -0.82 -19.03 -2.26
C LYS A 200 -1.00 -17.99 -1.15
N TYR A 201 -0.54 -18.33 0.05
CA TYR A 201 -0.37 -17.42 1.16
C TYR A 201 1.01 -16.75 1.02
N ASP A 202 1.06 -15.43 1.14
CA ASP A 202 2.27 -14.64 0.97
C ASP A 202 2.25 -13.39 1.87
N SER A 203 3.29 -12.56 1.79
CA SER A 203 3.41 -11.33 2.57
C SER A 203 2.21 -10.40 2.44
N PHE A 204 1.62 -10.28 1.25
CA PHE A 204 0.49 -9.38 1.03
C PHE A 204 -0.73 -9.83 1.84
N LYS A 205 -1.05 -11.12 1.79
CA LYS A 205 -2.12 -11.71 2.61
C LYS A 205 -1.79 -11.62 4.09
N ALA A 206 -0.57 -11.93 4.49
CA ALA A 206 -0.15 -11.93 5.90
C ALA A 206 -0.29 -10.53 6.52
N ILE A 207 0.26 -9.50 5.87
CA ILE A 207 0.21 -8.11 6.34
C ILE A 207 -1.23 -7.61 6.36
N THR A 208 -1.99 -7.81 5.27
CA THR A 208 -3.38 -7.37 5.22
C THR A 208 -4.24 -8.07 6.25
N LYS A 209 -4.06 -9.38 6.46
CA LYS A 209 -4.76 -10.14 7.50
C LYS A 209 -4.40 -9.65 8.89
N ALA A 210 -3.12 -9.40 9.16
CA ALA A 210 -2.67 -8.85 10.45
C ALA A 210 -3.34 -7.50 10.75
N HIS A 211 -3.42 -6.61 9.76
CA HIS A 211 -4.20 -5.38 9.89
C HIS A 211 -5.67 -5.66 10.17
N PHE A 212 -6.30 -6.48 9.34
CA PHE A 212 -7.74 -6.73 9.36
C PHE A 212 -8.21 -7.30 10.70
N VAL A 213 -7.51 -8.29 11.23
CA VAL A 213 -7.86 -8.94 12.51
C VAL A 213 -7.50 -8.08 13.73
N SER A 214 -6.61 -7.10 13.58
CA SER A 214 -6.24 -6.18 14.67
C SER A 214 -7.24 -5.05 14.89
N LEU A 215 -8.19 -4.85 13.98
CA LEU A 215 -9.20 -3.82 14.11
C LEU A 215 -10.24 -4.20 15.19
N PRO A 216 -10.82 -3.21 15.90
CA PRO A 216 -11.97 -3.48 16.72
C PRO A 216 -13.10 -4.14 15.92
N LYS A 217 -13.76 -5.15 16.47
CA LYS A 217 -14.92 -5.79 15.80
C LYS A 217 -15.98 -4.76 15.41
N ASN A 218 -16.70 -5.03 14.32
CA ASN A 218 -17.72 -4.15 13.77
C ASN A 218 -17.17 -2.77 13.31
N SER A 219 -15.88 -2.67 12.99
CA SER A 219 -15.31 -1.44 12.41
C SER A 219 -15.84 -1.19 10.99
N LYS A 220 -15.95 0.09 10.61
CA LYS A 220 -16.10 0.49 9.21
C LYS A 220 -14.74 0.44 8.52
N VAL A 221 -14.67 -0.23 7.36
CA VAL A 221 -13.40 -0.51 6.65
C VAL A 221 -13.52 -0.21 5.18
N PHE A 222 -12.72 0.73 4.70
CA PHE A 222 -12.50 0.98 3.27
C PHE A 222 -11.44 0.03 2.72
N LEU A 223 -11.67 -0.51 1.53
CA LEU A 223 -10.76 -1.44 0.83
C LEU A 223 -10.46 -0.88 -0.56
N SER A 224 -9.20 -0.54 -0.85
CA SER A 224 -8.76 0.00 -2.13
C SER A 224 -7.59 -0.80 -2.70
N TYR A 225 -7.90 -1.88 -3.43
CA TYR A 225 -6.95 -2.67 -4.20
C TYR A 225 -7.47 -2.80 -5.64
N GLY A 226 -6.58 -2.93 -6.63
CA GLY A 226 -6.96 -3.15 -8.02
C GLY A 226 -6.35 -2.15 -9.01
N GLU A 227 -5.89 -0.98 -8.57
CA GLU A 227 -5.28 -0.01 -9.49
C GLU A 227 -4.03 -0.60 -10.15
N ILE A 228 -3.15 -1.24 -9.35
CA ILE A 228 -1.92 -1.87 -9.87
C ILE A 228 -2.26 -3.02 -10.83
N ASP A 229 -3.38 -3.73 -10.59
CA ASP A 229 -3.86 -4.78 -11.49
C ASP A 229 -4.32 -4.23 -12.86
N CYS A 230 -4.73 -2.97 -12.92
CA CYS A 230 -5.15 -2.30 -14.16
C CYS A 230 -3.98 -1.70 -14.96
N ARG A 231 -2.76 -1.66 -14.41
CA ARG A 231 -1.59 -1.12 -15.11
C ARG A 231 -1.15 -2.02 -16.26
N PRO A 232 -0.75 -1.45 -17.41
CA PRO A 232 -0.47 -2.26 -18.60
C PRO A 232 0.74 -3.19 -18.46
N ASN A 233 1.78 -2.76 -17.73
CA ASN A 233 3.06 -3.47 -17.68
C ASN A 233 3.15 -4.54 -16.59
N GLU A 234 2.28 -4.49 -15.59
CA GLU A 234 2.35 -5.37 -14.41
C GLU A 234 1.00 -5.93 -13.95
N GLY A 235 -0.08 -5.61 -14.67
CA GLY A 235 -1.45 -5.99 -14.36
C GLY A 235 -2.08 -6.94 -15.37
N PHE A 236 -3.40 -6.84 -15.54
CA PHE A 236 -4.22 -7.72 -16.35
C PHE A 236 -3.82 -7.77 -17.82
N ILE A 237 -3.50 -6.62 -18.44
CA ILE A 237 -3.13 -6.53 -19.86
C ILE A 237 -1.88 -7.38 -20.13
N SER A 238 -0.83 -7.21 -19.33
CA SER A 238 0.39 -8.02 -19.43
C SER A 238 0.15 -9.50 -19.11
N ALA A 239 -0.74 -9.80 -18.16
CA ALA A 239 -1.08 -11.17 -17.78
C ALA A 239 -1.89 -11.86 -18.89
N ALA A 240 -2.86 -11.19 -19.49
CA ALA A 240 -3.67 -11.71 -20.60
C ALA A 240 -2.79 -12.13 -21.78
N THR A 241 -1.83 -11.27 -22.16
CA THR A 241 -0.87 -11.55 -23.23
C THR A 241 0.04 -12.75 -22.88
N LYS A 242 0.57 -12.82 -21.66
CA LYS A 242 1.51 -13.89 -21.25
C LYS A 242 0.83 -15.25 -21.07
N LEU A 243 -0.42 -15.25 -20.66
CA LEU A 243 -1.18 -16.48 -20.36
C LEU A 243 -2.05 -16.90 -21.55
N GLU A 244 -2.09 -16.11 -22.62
CA GLU A 244 -2.97 -16.30 -23.79
C GLU A 244 -4.43 -16.49 -23.38
N LYS A 245 -4.89 -15.69 -22.41
CA LYS A 245 -6.26 -15.73 -21.87
C LYS A 245 -7.02 -14.44 -22.16
N PRO A 246 -8.35 -14.52 -22.30
CA PRO A 246 -9.19 -13.33 -22.41
C PRO A 246 -9.03 -12.42 -21.19
N LEU A 247 -8.88 -11.11 -21.43
CA LEU A 247 -8.72 -10.09 -20.39
C LEU A 247 -9.88 -10.12 -19.41
N GLU A 248 -11.09 -10.26 -19.91
CA GLU A 248 -12.33 -10.30 -19.14
C GLU A 248 -12.38 -11.48 -18.18
N GLU A 249 -11.94 -12.66 -18.62
CA GLU A 249 -11.87 -13.87 -17.79
C GLU A 249 -10.93 -13.68 -16.60
N LEU A 250 -9.73 -13.11 -16.85
CA LEU A 250 -8.74 -12.86 -15.80
C LEU A 250 -9.25 -11.83 -14.79
N ILE A 251 -9.90 -10.77 -15.26
CA ILE A 251 -10.49 -9.74 -14.40
C ILE A 251 -11.60 -10.34 -13.55
N ASP A 252 -12.54 -11.08 -14.14
CA ASP A 252 -13.70 -11.64 -13.45
C ASP A 252 -13.23 -12.62 -12.35
N GLN A 253 -12.36 -13.59 -12.68
CA GLN A 253 -11.80 -14.57 -11.73
C GLN A 253 -10.99 -13.90 -10.60
N THR A 254 -10.18 -12.89 -10.92
CA THR A 254 -9.39 -12.18 -9.94
C THR A 254 -10.27 -11.39 -8.98
N THR A 255 -11.27 -10.70 -9.51
CA THR A 255 -12.15 -9.86 -8.71
C THR A 255 -13.05 -10.69 -7.80
N GLU A 256 -13.58 -11.81 -8.31
CA GLU A 256 -14.33 -12.78 -7.51
C GLU A 256 -13.50 -13.26 -6.32
N GLY A 257 -12.30 -13.79 -6.59
CA GLY A 257 -11.42 -14.31 -5.55
C GLY A 257 -10.94 -13.23 -4.56
N TYR A 258 -10.77 -11.99 -5.00
CA TYR A 258 -10.44 -10.86 -4.15
C TYR A 258 -11.56 -10.54 -3.14
N VAL A 259 -12.79 -10.41 -3.61
CA VAL A 259 -13.95 -10.12 -2.76
C VAL A 259 -14.24 -11.30 -1.83
N GLN A 260 -14.18 -12.54 -2.36
CA GLN A 260 -14.35 -13.77 -1.57
C GLN A 260 -13.35 -13.86 -0.43
N TRP A 261 -12.07 -13.51 -0.67
CA TRP A 261 -11.05 -13.55 0.39
C TRP A 261 -11.41 -12.64 1.57
N PHE A 262 -11.88 -11.40 1.28
CA PHE A 262 -12.30 -10.49 2.36
C PHE A 262 -13.59 -10.96 3.04
N PHE A 263 -14.52 -11.56 2.30
CA PHE A 263 -15.69 -12.19 2.88
C PHE A 263 -15.29 -13.28 3.90
N ASP A 264 -14.36 -14.18 3.52
CA ASP A 264 -13.88 -15.24 4.39
C ASP A 264 -13.15 -14.69 5.64
N GLN A 265 -12.32 -13.64 5.48
CA GLN A 265 -11.65 -13.03 6.61
C GLN A 265 -12.62 -12.28 7.54
N ASN A 266 -13.79 -11.85 7.04
CA ASN A 266 -14.75 -11.07 7.79
C ASN A 266 -15.73 -11.90 8.63
N ALA A 267 -15.74 -13.22 8.48
CA ALA A 267 -16.70 -14.11 9.14
C ALA A 267 -16.77 -13.90 10.68
N ASP A 268 -15.61 -13.73 11.34
CA ASP A 268 -15.51 -13.52 12.78
C ASP A 268 -15.40 -12.04 13.20
N GLN A 269 -15.01 -11.17 12.30
CA GLN A 269 -14.75 -9.75 12.59
C GLN A 269 -16.01 -8.90 12.47
N LYS A 270 -16.90 -9.24 11.53
CA LYS A 270 -18.17 -8.55 11.24
C LYS A 270 -17.98 -7.04 10.97
N HIS A 271 -16.90 -6.70 10.24
CA HIS A 271 -16.67 -5.33 9.80
C HIS A 271 -17.68 -4.93 8.71
N TYR A 272 -18.01 -3.64 8.67
CA TYR A 272 -18.75 -3.03 7.55
C TYR A 272 -17.75 -2.69 6.46
N LEU A 273 -17.77 -3.44 5.35
CA LEU A 273 -16.79 -3.32 4.28
C LEU A 273 -17.32 -2.45 3.14
N TYR A 274 -16.55 -1.43 2.79
CA TYR A 274 -16.79 -0.53 1.67
C TYR A 274 -15.65 -0.70 0.66
N PHE A 275 -15.95 -1.33 -0.47
CA PHE A 275 -14.97 -1.45 -1.55
C PHE A 275 -14.90 -0.14 -2.33
N ILE A 276 -13.74 0.49 -2.37
CA ILE A 276 -13.48 1.66 -3.20
C ILE A 276 -12.96 1.16 -4.54
N ASN A 277 -13.67 1.49 -5.63
CA ASN A 277 -13.26 1.08 -6.97
C ASN A 277 -12.07 1.91 -7.48
N VAL A 278 -11.51 1.52 -8.63
CA VAL A 278 -10.37 2.21 -9.26
C VAL A 278 -10.87 3.49 -9.92
N PRO A 279 -10.24 4.65 -9.64
CA PRO A 279 -10.61 5.91 -10.29
C PRO A 279 -10.35 5.86 -11.79
N ALA A 280 -10.97 6.76 -12.53
CA ALA A 280 -10.73 6.91 -13.96
C ALA A 280 -9.24 7.18 -14.22
N PRO A 281 -8.59 6.43 -15.15
CA PRO A 281 -7.16 6.56 -15.38
C PRO A 281 -6.84 7.89 -16.07
N VAL A 282 -5.70 8.45 -15.70
CA VAL A 282 -5.19 9.63 -16.38
C VAL A 282 -4.60 9.23 -17.72
N TYR A 283 -5.00 9.93 -18.80
CA TYR A 283 -4.41 9.71 -20.11
C TYR A 283 -2.89 9.89 -20.08
N ASN A 284 -2.14 8.87 -20.45
CA ASN A 284 -0.70 8.87 -20.44
C ASN A 284 -0.16 9.19 -21.84
N LYS A 285 0.46 10.36 -22.00
CA LYS A 285 1.05 10.80 -23.27
C LYS A 285 2.22 9.91 -23.76
N GLY A 286 2.80 9.10 -22.88
CA GLY A 286 3.86 8.14 -23.22
C GLY A 286 3.35 6.81 -23.78
N TYR A 287 2.02 6.59 -23.79
CA TYR A 287 1.39 5.40 -24.35
C TYR A 287 0.77 5.71 -25.72
N SER A 288 0.59 4.70 -26.55
CA SER A 288 -0.24 4.82 -27.77
C SER A 288 -1.70 5.09 -27.38
N ALA A 289 -2.49 5.59 -28.33
CA ALA A 289 -3.94 5.79 -28.12
C ALA A 289 -4.64 4.46 -27.79
N ASP A 290 -4.29 3.39 -28.50
CA ASP A 290 -4.85 2.05 -28.28
C ASP A 290 -4.54 1.54 -26.86
N LEU A 291 -3.30 1.70 -26.38
CA LEU A 291 -2.92 1.28 -25.04
C LEU A 291 -3.66 2.09 -23.96
N ASN A 292 -3.80 3.41 -24.14
CA ASN A 292 -4.62 4.22 -23.24
C ASN A 292 -6.08 3.74 -23.20
N SER A 293 -6.67 3.47 -24.35
CA SER A 293 -8.04 2.96 -24.47
C SER A 293 -8.19 1.59 -23.79
N GLU A 294 -7.19 0.71 -23.95
CA GLU A 294 -7.19 -0.61 -23.30
C GLU A 294 -7.07 -0.49 -21.77
N VAL A 295 -6.27 0.46 -21.26
CA VAL A 295 -6.20 0.76 -19.80
C VAL A 295 -7.55 1.25 -19.29
N ALA A 296 -8.19 2.20 -19.99
CA ALA A 296 -9.51 2.71 -19.59
C ALA A 296 -10.56 1.61 -19.59
N ARG A 297 -10.57 0.75 -20.62
CA ARG A 297 -11.43 -0.44 -20.70
C ARG A 297 -11.18 -1.42 -19.55
N THR A 298 -9.92 -1.69 -19.23
CA THR A 298 -9.51 -2.59 -18.12
C THR A 298 -10.04 -2.09 -16.78
N VAL A 299 -9.91 -0.79 -16.50
CA VAL A 299 -10.47 -0.17 -15.28
C VAL A 299 -11.99 -0.30 -15.23
N ALA A 300 -12.69 -0.03 -16.35
CA ALA A 300 -14.14 -0.14 -16.40
C ALA A 300 -14.64 -1.58 -16.18
N LEU A 301 -13.95 -2.57 -16.76
CA LEU A 301 -14.25 -3.99 -16.57
C LEU A 301 -14.01 -4.43 -15.12
N PHE A 302 -12.87 -4.05 -14.53
CA PHE A 302 -12.57 -4.35 -13.12
C PHE A 302 -13.61 -3.74 -12.19
N ASN A 303 -13.97 -2.47 -12.37
CA ASN A 303 -14.96 -1.79 -11.54
C ASN A 303 -16.35 -2.42 -11.67
N THR A 304 -16.73 -2.88 -12.88
CA THR A 304 -17.97 -3.60 -13.11
C THR A 304 -18.00 -4.95 -12.39
N ALA A 305 -16.91 -5.72 -12.47
CA ALA A 305 -16.76 -6.98 -11.76
C ALA A 305 -16.74 -6.77 -10.23
N LEU A 306 -16.04 -5.73 -9.75
CA LEU A 306 -15.99 -5.40 -8.32
C LEU A 306 -17.40 -5.09 -7.78
N LYS A 307 -18.18 -4.30 -8.50
CA LYS A 307 -19.58 -4.01 -8.15
C LYS A 307 -20.43 -5.28 -8.09
N LYS A 308 -20.31 -6.15 -9.11
CA LYS A 308 -21.02 -7.44 -9.17
C LYS A 308 -20.75 -8.29 -7.93
N TYR A 309 -19.49 -8.53 -7.61
CA TYR A 309 -19.11 -9.43 -6.52
C TYR A 309 -19.30 -8.81 -5.12
N SER A 310 -19.10 -7.50 -4.95
CA SER A 310 -19.43 -6.81 -3.69
C SER A 310 -20.92 -6.95 -3.37
N LEU A 311 -21.80 -6.73 -4.34
CA LEU A 311 -23.25 -6.88 -4.16
C LEU A 311 -23.68 -8.31 -3.83
N GLN A 312 -23.03 -9.34 -4.40
CA GLN A 312 -23.30 -10.75 -4.09
C GLN A 312 -23.04 -11.08 -2.62
N HIS A 313 -22.10 -10.40 -1.98
CA HIS A 313 -21.76 -10.56 -0.56
C HIS A 313 -22.41 -9.50 0.34
N SER A 314 -23.32 -8.67 -0.19
CA SER A 314 -23.94 -7.57 0.55
C SER A 314 -22.94 -6.56 1.12
N PHE A 315 -21.85 -6.31 0.38
CA PHE A 315 -20.89 -5.27 0.69
C PHE A 315 -21.20 -3.98 -0.05
N ASP A 316 -20.91 -2.85 0.59
CA ASP A 316 -21.05 -1.54 -0.01
C ASP A 316 -19.88 -1.23 -0.95
N MET A 317 -20.15 -0.38 -1.94
CA MET A 317 -19.11 0.10 -2.86
C MET A 317 -19.14 1.62 -2.95
N VAL A 318 -17.98 2.23 -2.80
CA VAL A 318 -17.75 3.65 -3.08
C VAL A 318 -17.26 3.80 -4.51
N ASP A 319 -18.09 4.40 -5.36
CA ASP A 319 -17.82 4.55 -6.80
C ASP A 319 -17.05 5.84 -7.08
N VAL A 320 -15.72 5.80 -6.90
CA VAL A 320 -14.85 6.94 -7.22
C VAL A 320 -14.68 7.14 -8.74
N PHE A 321 -14.89 6.09 -9.54
CA PHE A 321 -14.85 6.20 -11.00
C PHE A 321 -15.92 7.17 -11.51
N LYS A 322 -17.13 7.09 -10.96
CA LYS A 322 -18.29 7.88 -11.37
C LYS A 322 -18.02 9.39 -11.42
N PHE A 323 -17.36 9.94 -10.41
CA PHE A 323 -17.09 11.38 -10.35
C PHE A 323 -15.70 11.77 -10.87
N THR A 324 -14.81 10.80 -11.06
CA THR A 324 -13.47 11.06 -11.62
C THR A 324 -13.42 10.92 -13.15
N ALA A 325 -14.37 10.20 -13.74
CA ALA A 325 -14.43 10.01 -15.18
C ALA A 325 -14.90 11.28 -15.89
N GLY A 326 -14.17 11.64 -16.94
CA GLY A 326 -14.54 12.61 -17.96
C GLY A 326 -14.93 11.91 -19.25
N ASN A 327 -14.68 12.57 -20.38
CA ASN A 327 -14.95 12.01 -21.70
C ASN A 327 -14.10 10.75 -21.93
N GLU A 328 -14.67 9.77 -22.65
CA GLU A 328 -13.98 8.53 -23.07
C GLU A 328 -13.45 7.66 -21.90
N GLY A 329 -13.96 7.87 -20.67
CA GLY A 329 -13.55 7.07 -19.50
C GLY A 329 -12.21 7.45 -18.91
N PHE A 330 -11.58 8.53 -19.34
CA PHE A 330 -10.37 9.08 -18.73
C PHE A 330 -10.70 10.08 -17.63
N SER A 331 -9.72 10.30 -16.76
CA SER A 331 -9.82 11.25 -15.64
C SER A 331 -10.13 12.68 -16.10
N ASN A 332 -11.09 13.32 -15.43
CA ASN A 332 -11.36 14.75 -15.54
C ASN A 332 -10.31 15.62 -14.81
N ARG A 333 -9.36 15.03 -14.11
CA ARG A 333 -8.26 15.68 -13.38
C ARG A 333 -8.66 16.57 -12.19
N LEU A 334 -9.93 16.63 -11.83
CA LEU A 334 -10.40 17.52 -10.74
C LEU A 334 -9.99 17.06 -9.35
N PHE A 335 -9.85 15.74 -9.17
CA PHE A 335 -9.65 15.09 -7.87
C PHE A 335 -8.27 14.46 -7.70
N HIS A 336 -7.50 14.29 -8.77
CA HIS A 336 -6.18 13.69 -8.73
C HIS A 336 -5.13 14.68 -8.21
N VAL A 337 -4.25 14.20 -7.32
CA VAL A 337 -3.08 14.94 -6.81
C VAL A 337 -1.82 14.66 -7.62
N ASP A 338 -1.82 13.54 -8.35
CA ASP A 338 -0.79 13.13 -9.31
C ASP A 338 -1.44 12.39 -10.50
N ASN A 339 -0.70 11.54 -11.20
CA ASN A 339 -1.26 10.79 -12.35
C ASN A 339 -2.02 9.52 -11.96
N ILE A 340 -2.10 9.19 -10.66
CA ILE A 340 -2.64 7.92 -10.16
C ILE A 340 -3.60 8.16 -8.99
N HIS A 341 -3.18 8.98 -8.01
CA HIS A 341 -3.84 9.06 -6.72
C HIS A 341 -4.83 10.23 -6.64
N LEU A 342 -5.94 9.97 -5.95
CA LEU A 342 -6.88 11.00 -5.56
C LEU A 342 -6.41 11.73 -4.29
N GLY A 343 -6.98 12.89 -4.02
CA GLY A 343 -6.72 13.68 -2.82
C GLY A 343 -8.00 14.07 -2.08
N ALA A 344 -7.86 14.88 -1.03
CA ALA A 344 -8.95 15.27 -0.14
C ALA A 344 -10.15 15.95 -0.85
N LYS A 345 -9.94 16.52 -2.03
CA LYS A 345 -11.04 17.09 -2.85
C LYS A 345 -12.11 16.06 -3.23
N ALA A 346 -11.79 14.77 -3.18
CA ALA A 346 -12.75 13.70 -3.49
C ALA A 346 -13.66 13.35 -2.29
N LEU A 347 -13.34 13.80 -1.08
CA LEU A 347 -14.10 13.42 0.12
C LEU A 347 -15.57 13.82 0.08
N PRO A 348 -15.98 15.04 -0.35
CA PRO A 348 -17.39 15.41 -0.41
C PRO A 348 -18.20 14.47 -1.34
N GLU A 349 -17.63 14.04 -2.47
CA GLU A 349 -18.27 13.10 -3.39
C GLU A 349 -18.37 11.69 -2.81
N ILE A 350 -17.43 11.32 -1.95
CA ILE A 350 -17.44 10.04 -1.22
C ILE A 350 -18.50 10.10 -0.11
N GLU A 351 -18.55 11.17 0.68
CA GLU A 351 -19.54 11.37 1.75
C GLU A 351 -20.98 11.33 1.21
N GLN A 352 -21.23 11.93 0.04
CA GLN A 352 -22.55 11.90 -0.59
C GLN A 352 -23.01 10.47 -0.93
N GLN A 353 -22.08 9.52 -1.13
CA GLN A 353 -22.42 8.12 -1.40
C GLN A 353 -22.60 7.30 -0.12
N LEU A 354 -22.15 7.82 1.01
CA LEU A 354 -22.15 7.16 2.33
C LEU A 354 -23.18 7.77 3.29
N SER A 355 -23.95 8.75 2.80
CA SER A 355 -25.06 9.40 3.54
C SER A 355 -26.33 8.57 3.50
#